data_8f17a3b1832b079f3e2a5cc76639b3a8
#
_entry.id   8f17a3b1832b079f3e2a5cc76639b3a8
#
_cell.length_a   1.000
_cell.length_b   1.000
_cell.length_c   1.000
_cell.angle_alpha   90.00
_cell.angle_beta   90.00
_cell.angle_gamma   90.00
#
_symmetry.space_group_name_H-M   'P 1'
#
loop_
_entity.id
_entity.type
_entity.pdbx_description
1 polymer ?
#
loop_
_entity_poly.entity_id
_entity_poly.type
_entity_poly.pdbx_seq_one_letter_code
_entity_poly.pdbx_strand_id
1 'polypeptide(L)'
;VTPIQLVRAFSAVVNGGTLYKPMIVKQLVDPISKDIVQEFEPTPQGQIISKETSDLMHVALESVVANGGGKNSYIKGYKIGGKTGTAQKAVDGVYLSNEYILSFLSAAPMDDPQIVIYVAADSPQNDVQYGGTVVAPVVRKCYEDILPYLNVEKVEEQLPKKTTWLDPIEIIVPDLIGKQKNECKMEGLTFEFVNEGEVVIDQLPKAGEVLLEGGKVMITLG
;
A
#
# COMPACT_ATOMS: atom_id res chain seq x y z
N VAL A 1 17.86 17.76 0.39
CA VAL A 1 17.04 17.47 1.58
C VAL A 1 17.38 16.08 2.09
N THR A 2 17.30 15.89 3.40
CA THR A 2 17.53 14.58 4.03
C THR A 2 16.19 13.82 4.18
N PRO A 3 16.22 12.47 4.28
CA PRO A 3 15.01 11.67 4.54
C PRO A 3 14.21 12.16 5.75
N ILE A 4 14.89 12.50 6.86
CA ILE A 4 14.21 12.98 8.07
C ILE A 4 13.53 14.35 7.87
N GLN A 5 14.06 15.23 7.02
CA GLN A 5 13.40 16.48 6.67
C GLN A 5 12.11 16.22 5.87
N LEU A 6 12.12 15.25 4.95
CA LEU A 6 10.92 14.84 4.19
C LEU A 6 9.85 14.25 5.09
N VAL A 7 10.24 13.28 5.94
CA VAL A 7 9.32 12.66 6.92
C VAL A 7 8.72 13.71 7.85
N ARG A 8 9.54 14.62 8.36
CA ARG A 8 9.10 15.71 9.24
C ARG A 8 8.10 16.65 8.56
N ALA A 9 8.38 17.07 7.34
CA ALA A 9 7.48 17.94 6.58
C ALA A 9 6.16 17.23 6.27
N PHE A 10 6.22 15.97 5.83
CA PHE A 10 5.04 15.18 5.53
C PHE A 10 4.20 14.87 6.78
N SER A 11 4.86 14.59 7.92
CA SER A 11 4.16 14.43 9.20
C SER A 11 3.33 15.65 9.54
N ALA A 12 3.86 16.86 9.31
CA ALA A 12 3.08 18.08 9.53
C ALA A 12 1.89 18.20 8.57
N VAL A 13 2.02 17.71 7.33
CA VAL A 13 0.90 17.72 6.37
C VAL A 13 -0.23 16.82 6.84
N VAL A 14 0.07 15.70 7.51
CA VAL A 14 -0.95 14.70 7.87
C VAL A 14 -1.38 14.72 9.35
N ASN A 15 -0.76 15.53 10.21
CA ASN A 15 -1.07 15.60 11.65
C ASN A 15 -1.91 16.83 12.06
N GLY A 16 -2.60 17.45 11.12
CA GLY A 16 -3.34 18.69 11.35
C GLY A 16 -2.50 19.95 11.19
N GLY A 17 -1.28 19.87 10.65
CA GLY A 17 -0.45 21.01 10.25
C GLY A 17 0.65 21.42 11.22
N THR A 18 0.86 20.70 12.31
CA THR A 18 1.87 21.04 13.31
C THR A 18 3.23 20.45 12.95
N LEU A 19 4.24 21.32 12.85
CA LEU A 19 5.62 20.89 12.64
C LEU A 19 6.29 20.57 13.99
N TYR A 20 6.87 19.39 14.14
CA TYR A 20 7.59 18.97 15.34
C TYR A 20 9.10 18.90 15.12
N LYS A 21 9.86 19.10 16.20
CA LYS A 21 11.29 18.77 16.23
C LYS A 21 11.44 17.25 16.24
N PRO A 22 12.26 16.65 15.36
CA PRO A 22 12.53 15.22 15.41
C PRO A 22 13.05 14.79 16.78
N MET A 23 12.53 13.71 17.32
CA MET A 23 12.88 13.15 18.61
C MET A 23 13.08 11.65 18.48
N ILE A 24 14.17 11.11 19.04
CA ILE A 24 14.47 9.68 19.02
C ILE A 24 14.37 9.09 20.42
N VAL A 25 14.79 9.86 21.44
CA VAL A 25 14.78 9.41 22.83
C VAL A 25 13.50 9.88 23.50
N LYS A 26 12.69 8.93 23.97
CA LYS A 26 11.47 9.21 24.73
C LYS A 26 11.78 9.39 26.23
N GLN A 27 12.60 8.52 26.77
CA GLN A 27 12.92 8.53 28.21
C GLN A 27 14.28 7.91 28.50
N LEU A 28 14.90 8.33 29.61
CA LEU A 28 16.04 7.68 30.21
C LEU A 28 15.56 6.90 31.43
N VAL A 29 15.92 5.63 31.50
CA VAL A 29 15.48 4.71 32.57
C VAL A 29 16.71 4.18 33.30
N ASP A 30 16.69 4.18 34.62
CA ASP A 30 17.73 3.53 35.43
C ASP A 30 17.71 2.00 35.16
N PRO A 31 18.86 1.41 34.78
CA PRO A 31 18.90 0.01 34.40
C PRO A 31 18.62 -0.97 35.57
N ILE A 32 18.81 -0.51 36.82
CA ILE A 32 18.66 -1.32 38.04
C ILE A 32 17.27 -1.16 38.62
N SER A 33 16.89 0.08 38.99
CA SER A 33 15.63 0.38 39.67
C SER A 33 14.44 0.38 38.71
N LYS A 34 14.69 0.57 37.39
CA LYS A 34 13.68 0.75 36.33
C LYS A 34 12.90 2.08 36.45
N ASP A 35 13.34 2.99 37.31
CA ASP A 35 12.73 4.29 37.43
C ASP A 35 13.03 5.19 36.24
N ILE A 36 12.08 6.04 35.85
CA ILE A 36 12.28 7.04 34.82
C ILE A 36 13.09 8.19 35.41
N VAL A 37 14.33 8.34 34.94
CA VAL A 37 15.25 9.40 35.35
C VAL A 37 14.92 10.72 34.66
N GLN A 38 14.52 10.63 33.39
CA GLN A 38 14.14 11.79 32.58
C GLN A 38 13.19 11.37 31.47
N GLU A 39 12.16 12.18 31.22
CA GLU A 39 11.25 12.03 30.10
C GLU A 39 11.38 13.23 29.15
N PHE A 40 11.23 13.00 27.86
CA PHE A 40 11.29 14.01 26.82
C PHE A 40 9.94 14.10 26.13
N GLU A 41 9.42 15.32 26.01
CA GLU A 41 8.15 15.58 25.36
C GLU A 41 8.34 16.05 23.91
N PRO A 42 7.39 15.73 23.02
CA PRO A 42 7.38 16.25 21.65
C PRO A 42 7.38 17.78 21.65
N THR A 43 8.29 18.39 20.88
CA THR A 43 8.47 19.84 20.83
C THR A 43 7.85 20.40 19.53
N PRO A 44 6.66 21.05 19.60
CA PRO A 44 6.08 21.72 18.45
C PRO A 44 6.90 22.95 18.08
N GLN A 45 7.05 23.19 16.78
CA GLN A 45 7.79 24.32 16.22
C GLN A 45 6.89 25.29 15.44
N GLY A 46 5.59 25.08 15.50
CA GLY A 46 4.56 25.94 14.91
C GLY A 46 3.61 25.23 13.98
N GLN A 47 2.53 25.91 13.69
CA GLN A 47 1.50 25.51 12.72
C GLN A 47 1.94 25.99 11.34
N ILE A 48 2.17 25.06 10.39
CA ILE A 48 2.64 25.41 9.03
C ILE A 48 1.56 25.38 7.97
N ILE A 49 0.50 24.60 8.19
CA ILE A 49 -0.74 24.61 7.39
C ILE A 49 -1.94 24.54 8.34
N SER A 50 -3.12 24.92 7.88
CA SER A 50 -4.33 24.80 8.68
C SER A 50 -4.78 23.33 8.76
N LYS A 51 -5.59 23.03 9.79
CA LYS A 51 -6.18 21.69 9.94
C LYS A 51 -7.05 21.32 8.73
N GLU A 52 -7.84 22.27 8.22
CA GLU A 52 -8.68 22.06 7.04
C GLU A 52 -7.85 21.70 5.80
N THR A 53 -6.66 22.32 5.64
CA THR A 53 -5.73 21.97 4.55
C THR A 53 -5.17 20.55 4.77
N SER A 54 -4.82 20.19 5.99
CA SER A 54 -4.39 18.83 6.34
C SER A 54 -5.47 17.79 6.02
N ASP A 55 -6.72 18.06 6.41
CA ASP A 55 -7.86 17.17 6.16
C ASP A 55 -8.09 16.96 4.64
N LEU A 56 -7.98 18.03 3.83
CA LEU A 56 -8.03 17.92 2.37
C LEU A 56 -6.86 17.10 1.80
N MET A 57 -5.67 17.23 2.39
CA MET A 57 -4.51 16.43 1.98
C MET A 57 -4.67 14.95 2.29
N HIS A 58 -5.38 14.56 3.36
CA HIS A 58 -5.70 13.16 3.64
C HIS A 58 -6.44 12.52 2.48
N VAL A 59 -7.51 13.18 1.98
CA VAL A 59 -8.29 12.70 0.84
C VAL A 59 -7.44 12.63 -0.43
N ALA A 60 -6.65 13.66 -0.71
CA ALA A 60 -5.79 13.71 -1.90
C ALA A 60 -4.72 12.61 -1.86
N LEU A 61 -4.07 12.38 -0.71
CA LEU A 61 -3.02 11.37 -0.55
C LEU A 61 -3.59 9.94 -0.60
N GLU A 62 -4.77 9.69 -0.01
CA GLU A 62 -5.46 8.40 -0.15
C GLU A 62 -5.81 8.13 -1.62
N SER A 63 -6.28 9.15 -2.36
CA SER A 63 -6.58 9.01 -3.79
C SER A 63 -5.35 8.64 -4.62
N VAL A 64 -4.15 9.09 -4.27
CA VAL A 64 -2.90 8.67 -4.95
C VAL A 64 -2.66 7.17 -4.80
N VAL A 65 -3.01 6.59 -3.66
CA VAL A 65 -2.90 5.14 -3.41
C VAL A 65 -4.06 4.37 -4.03
N ALA A 66 -5.28 4.87 -3.95
CA ALA A 66 -6.44 4.20 -4.53
C ALA A 66 -6.48 4.30 -6.07
N ASN A 67 -6.17 5.49 -6.63
CA ASN A 67 -6.45 5.84 -8.03
C ASN A 67 -5.20 6.22 -8.85
N GLY A 68 -4.04 6.36 -8.23
CA GLY A 68 -2.84 6.94 -8.85
C GLY A 68 -1.59 6.09 -8.77
N GLY A 69 -0.43 6.75 -8.80
CA GLY A 69 0.88 6.11 -8.85
C GLY A 69 1.28 5.29 -7.60
N GLY A 70 0.52 5.41 -6.50
CA GLY A 70 0.75 4.65 -5.27
C GLY A 70 -0.02 3.34 -5.17
N LYS A 71 -0.77 2.93 -6.19
CA LYS A 71 -1.73 1.81 -6.14
C LYS A 71 -1.15 0.46 -5.70
N ASN A 72 0.14 0.24 -5.89
CA ASN A 72 0.80 -0.99 -5.46
C ASN A 72 1.07 -1.05 -3.94
N SER A 73 0.82 0.05 -3.22
CA SER A 73 0.79 0.06 -1.75
C SER A 73 -0.62 -0.08 -1.17
N TYR A 74 -1.65 -0.19 -2.00
CA TYR A 74 -3.04 -0.34 -1.55
C TYR A 74 -3.25 -1.65 -0.79
N ILE A 75 -3.86 -1.56 0.39
CA ILE A 75 -4.29 -2.70 1.21
C ILE A 75 -5.76 -2.50 1.53
N LYS A 76 -6.61 -3.45 1.15
CA LYS A 76 -8.06 -3.37 1.42
C LYS A 76 -8.33 -3.27 2.93
N GLY A 77 -9.11 -2.29 3.30
CA GLY A 77 -9.49 -2.00 4.69
C GLY A 77 -8.55 -1.02 5.40
N TYR A 78 -7.42 -0.61 4.81
CA TYR A 78 -6.54 0.39 5.42
C TYR A 78 -6.42 1.63 4.52
N LYS A 79 -6.80 2.79 5.05
CA LYS A 79 -6.69 4.09 4.36
C LYS A 79 -5.23 4.54 4.31
N ILE A 80 -4.48 4.01 3.35
CA ILE A 80 -3.09 4.41 3.12
C ILE A 80 -3.08 5.60 2.17
N GLY A 81 -2.35 6.65 2.52
CA GLY A 81 -2.12 7.80 1.65
C GLY A 81 -0.64 8.03 1.43
N GLY A 82 -0.28 8.62 0.30
CA GLY A 82 1.14 8.91 0.06
C GLY A 82 1.44 9.52 -1.30
N LYS A 83 2.74 9.77 -1.54
CA LYS A 83 3.24 10.33 -2.79
C LYS A 83 4.51 9.63 -3.23
N THR A 84 4.50 9.09 -4.44
CA THR A 84 5.69 8.52 -5.09
C THR A 84 6.59 9.61 -5.64
N GLY A 85 7.90 9.34 -5.64
CA GLY A 85 8.91 10.17 -6.28
C GLY A 85 9.74 9.34 -7.27
N THR A 86 10.12 9.97 -8.38
CA THR A 86 11.06 9.44 -9.37
C THR A 86 11.97 10.60 -9.74
N ALA A 87 13.13 10.66 -9.12
CA ALA A 87 14.08 11.75 -9.31
C ALA A 87 15.31 11.25 -10.07
N GLN A 88 15.55 11.80 -11.25
CA GLN A 88 16.75 11.51 -12.02
C GLN A 88 17.99 12.07 -11.30
N LYS A 89 19.06 11.27 -11.23
CA LYS A 89 20.31 11.71 -10.59
C LYS A 89 21.04 12.68 -11.48
N ALA A 90 21.71 13.64 -10.87
CA ALA A 90 22.56 14.60 -11.58
C ALA A 90 23.96 14.62 -10.96
N VAL A 91 25.00 14.65 -11.82
CA VAL A 91 26.39 14.84 -11.45
C VAL A 91 26.92 16.04 -12.25
N ASP A 92 27.52 16.98 -11.57
CA ASP A 92 28.05 18.22 -12.17
C ASP A 92 27.05 18.99 -13.05
N GLY A 93 25.76 18.96 -12.64
CA GLY A 93 24.68 19.64 -13.35
C GLY A 93 24.13 18.89 -14.57
N VAL A 94 24.62 17.67 -14.85
CA VAL A 94 24.15 16.83 -15.96
C VAL A 94 23.32 15.66 -15.39
N TYR A 95 22.11 15.45 -15.94
CA TYR A 95 21.28 14.30 -15.60
C TYR A 95 21.86 13.01 -16.19
N LEU A 96 22.00 12.00 -15.32
CA LEU A 96 22.49 10.69 -15.71
C LEU A 96 21.38 9.89 -16.37
N SER A 97 21.70 9.20 -17.48
CA SER A 97 20.74 8.30 -18.14
C SER A 97 20.50 7.06 -17.31
N ASN A 98 19.23 6.71 -17.11
CA ASN A 98 18.78 5.51 -16.39
C ASN A 98 19.23 5.39 -14.92
N GLU A 99 19.62 6.50 -14.29
CA GLU A 99 19.93 6.54 -12.87
C GLU A 99 18.91 7.42 -12.11
N TYR A 100 18.13 6.77 -11.25
CA TYR A 100 17.05 7.43 -10.51
C TYR A 100 17.13 7.12 -9.01
N ILE A 101 16.66 8.07 -8.22
CA ILE A 101 16.24 7.83 -6.85
C ILE A 101 14.73 7.68 -6.88
N LEU A 102 14.26 6.46 -6.64
CA LEU A 102 12.85 6.12 -6.56
C LEU A 102 12.42 6.18 -5.11
N SER A 103 11.30 6.82 -4.82
CA SER A 103 10.86 6.97 -3.44
C SER A 103 9.34 6.87 -3.29
N PHE A 104 8.92 6.57 -2.09
CA PHE A 104 7.53 6.67 -1.67
C PHE A 104 7.46 7.15 -0.21
N LEU A 105 6.76 8.24 -0.01
CA LEU A 105 6.49 8.83 1.29
C LEU A 105 5.00 8.69 1.56
N SER A 106 4.63 8.06 2.66
CA SER A 106 3.26 7.65 2.94
C SER A 106 2.93 7.71 4.42
N ALA A 107 1.64 7.75 4.74
CA ALA A 107 1.11 7.65 6.09
C ALA A 107 -0.13 6.74 6.12
N ALA A 108 -0.45 6.21 7.29
CA ALA A 108 -1.64 5.41 7.55
C ALA A 108 -2.00 5.39 9.04
N PRO A 109 -3.31 5.19 9.36
CA PRO A 109 -4.45 5.37 8.47
C PRO A 109 -4.70 6.86 8.18
N MET A 110 -5.29 7.22 7.04
CA MET A 110 -5.44 8.64 6.65
C MET A 110 -6.52 9.40 7.44
N ASP A 111 -7.42 8.71 8.08
CA ASP A 111 -8.43 9.29 8.98
C ASP A 111 -7.88 9.60 10.38
N ASP A 112 -6.84 8.89 10.83
CA ASP A 112 -6.11 9.14 12.09
C ASP A 112 -4.65 8.67 11.97
N PRO A 113 -3.77 9.45 11.31
CA PRO A 113 -2.42 9.02 10.97
C PRO A 113 -1.55 8.64 12.17
N GLN A 114 -1.21 7.35 12.27
CA GLN A 114 -0.40 6.79 13.36
C GLN A 114 1.07 6.64 12.98
N ILE A 115 1.36 6.49 11.69
CA ILE A 115 2.72 6.24 11.21
C ILE A 115 2.97 6.89 9.84
N VAL A 116 4.18 7.39 9.68
CA VAL A 116 4.72 7.83 8.39
C VAL A 116 5.88 6.92 8.00
N ILE A 117 5.85 6.43 6.76
CA ILE A 117 6.91 5.59 6.18
C ILE A 117 7.49 6.30 4.96
N TYR A 118 8.82 6.40 4.93
CA TYR A 118 9.58 6.82 3.76
C TYR A 118 10.52 5.70 3.34
N VAL A 119 10.37 5.24 2.11
CA VAL A 119 11.29 4.28 1.48
C VAL A 119 11.87 4.92 0.23
N ALA A 120 13.17 4.77 0.06
CA ALA A 120 13.87 5.20 -1.14
C ALA A 120 14.81 4.09 -1.64
N ALA A 121 14.90 3.93 -2.96
CA ALA A 121 15.83 3.06 -3.65
C ALA A 121 16.71 3.92 -4.56
N ASP A 122 18.02 3.83 -4.38
CA ASP A 122 19.02 4.53 -5.19
C ASP A 122 19.47 3.63 -6.34
N SER A 123 19.28 4.09 -7.56
CA SER A 123 19.70 3.44 -8.80
C SER A 123 19.36 1.93 -8.85
N PRO A 124 18.08 1.54 -8.61
CA PRO A 124 17.71 0.13 -8.67
C PRO A 124 17.93 -0.44 -10.08
N GLN A 125 18.38 -1.69 -10.14
CA GLN A 125 18.66 -2.40 -11.39
C GLN A 125 17.39 -3.08 -11.95
N ASN A 126 16.36 -2.31 -12.18
CA ASN A 126 15.07 -2.77 -12.72
C ASN A 126 14.81 -2.15 -14.10
N ASP A 127 14.15 -2.89 -14.99
CA ASP A 127 13.75 -2.39 -16.32
C ASP A 127 12.75 -1.23 -16.21
N VAL A 128 11.88 -1.28 -15.21
CA VAL A 128 10.89 -0.23 -14.95
C VAL A 128 11.30 0.56 -13.70
N GLN A 129 11.64 1.84 -13.91
CA GLN A 129 12.15 2.71 -12.84
C GLN A 129 11.12 3.77 -12.42
N TYR A 130 10.05 3.32 -11.75
CA TYR A 130 9.06 4.19 -11.12
C TYR A 130 8.86 3.84 -9.65
N GLY A 131 8.76 4.85 -8.78
CA GLY A 131 8.56 4.68 -7.34
C GLY A 131 7.32 3.84 -7.02
N GLY A 132 6.24 4.01 -7.79
CA GLY A 132 5.01 3.20 -7.65
C GLY A 132 5.18 1.72 -8.01
N THR A 133 6.13 1.37 -8.85
CA THR A 133 6.37 -0.02 -9.27
C THR A 133 7.42 -0.71 -8.38
N VAL A 134 8.48 0.01 -8.02
CA VAL A 134 9.63 -0.56 -7.30
C VAL A 134 9.46 -0.40 -5.78
N VAL A 135 9.05 0.78 -5.32
CA VAL A 135 9.06 1.14 -3.88
C VAL A 135 7.71 0.91 -3.21
N ALA A 136 6.60 1.20 -3.89
CA ALA A 136 5.27 1.06 -3.29
C ALA A 136 4.94 -0.38 -2.82
N PRO A 137 5.34 -1.47 -3.50
CA PRO A 137 5.17 -2.83 -2.99
C PRO A 137 5.94 -3.09 -1.68
N VAL A 138 7.11 -2.46 -1.50
CA VAL A 138 7.89 -2.57 -0.25
C VAL A 138 7.15 -1.88 0.89
N VAL A 139 6.64 -0.67 0.64
CA VAL A 139 5.83 0.09 1.61
C VAL A 139 4.56 -0.69 1.98
N ARG A 140 3.92 -1.34 1.01
CA ARG A 140 2.77 -2.22 1.27
C ARG A 140 3.12 -3.30 2.29
N LYS A 141 4.22 -4.03 2.10
CA LYS A 141 4.67 -5.08 3.04
C LYS A 141 4.94 -4.52 4.43
N CYS A 142 5.55 -3.33 4.53
CA CYS A 142 5.74 -2.68 5.83
C CYS A 142 4.39 -2.43 6.52
N TYR A 143 3.39 -1.93 5.81
CA TYR A 143 2.07 -1.68 6.39
C TYR A 143 1.31 -2.96 6.73
N GLU A 144 1.46 -4.04 5.95
CA GLU A 144 0.86 -5.35 6.24
C GLU A 144 1.28 -5.89 7.61
N ASP A 145 2.52 -5.59 8.04
CA ASP A 145 3.05 -5.99 9.35
C ASP A 145 2.76 -4.95 10.45
N ILE A 146 2.95 -3.67 10.16
CA ILE A 146 2.93 -2.58 11.16
C ILE A 146 1.49 -2.23 11.59
N LEU A 147 0.53 -2.15 10.66
CA LEU A 147 -0.82 -1.69 11.00
C LEU A 147 -1.54 -2.66 11.96
N PRO A 148 -1.47 -3.99 11.77
CA PRO A 148 -1.97 -4.94 12.77
C PRO A 148 -1.22 -4.85 14.11
N TYR A 149 0.11 -4.65 14.09
CA TYR A 149 0.90 -4.47 15.31
C TYR A 149 0.48 -3.24 16.10
N LEU A 150 0.12 -2.15 15.44
CA LEU A 150 -0.41 -0.92 16.04
C LEU A 150 -1.89 -1.04 16.42
N ASN A 151 -2.53 -2.20 16.20
CA ASN A 151 -3.96 -2.43 16.41
C ASN A 151 -4.84 -1.47 15.60
N VAL A 152 -4.42 -1.08 14.41
CA VAL A 152 -5.26 -0.29 13.49
C VAL A 152 -6.33 -1.20 12.92
N GLU A 153 -7.59 -0.85 13.15
CA GLU A 153 -8.74 -1.61 12.66
C GLU A 153 -8.95 -1.39 11.16
N LYS A 154 -9.44 -2.43 10.48
CA LYS A 154 -9.85 -2.32 9.08
C LYS A 154 -11.19 -1.60 8.98
N VAL A 155 -11.30 -0.71 7.99
CA VAL A 155 -12.52 0.06 7.72
C VAL A 155 -13.12 -0.31 6.35
N GLU A 156 -14.45 -0.21 6.24
CA GLU A 156 -15.16 -0.45 4.97
C GLU A 156 -15.17 0.79 4.06
N GLU A 157 -15.09 1.99 4.65
CA GLU A 157 -15.20 3.29 3.98
C GLU A 157 -13.90 3.76 3.30
N GLN A 158 -13.05 2.83 2.88
CA GLN A 158 -11.85 3.13 2.12
C GLN A 158 -12.20 3.46 0.67
N LEU A 159 -11.45 4.40 0.03
CA LEU A 159 -11.57 4.62 -1.40
C LEU A 159 -11.26 3.32 -2.16
N PRO A 160 -12.14 2.89 -3.08
CA PRO A 160 -11.91 1.67 -3.85
C PRO A 160 -10.69 1.82 -4.76
N LYS A 161 -9.88 0.77 -4.84
CA LYS A 161 -8.74 0.73 -5.79
C LYS A 161 -9.27 0.84 -7.22
N LYS A 162 -8.79 1.84 -7.96
CA LYS A 162 -9.08 1.96 -9.38
C LYS A 162 -8.20 1.00 -10.16
N THR A 163 -8.83 0.04 -10.84
CA THR A 163 -8.16 -0.81 -11.82
C THR A 163 -7.99 -0.06 -13.14
N THR A 164 -6.86 -0.27 -13.80
CA THR A 164 -6.60 0.22 -15.15
C THR A 164 -6.51 -0.98 -16.10
N TRP A 165 -6.58 -0.75 -17.41
CA TRP A 165 -6.44 -1.82 -18.42
C TRP A 165 -5.08 -2.56 -18.35
N LEU A 166 -4.07 -1.97 -17.68
CA LEU A 166 -2.76 -2.60 -17.44
C LEU A 166 -2.73 -3.43 -16.14
N ASP A 167 -3.72 -3.28 -15.27
CA ASP A 167 -3.77 -4.06 -14.04
C ASP A 167 -4.31 -5.45 -14.35
N PRO A 168 -3.71 -6.52 -13.84
CA PRO A 168 -4.30 -7.84 -13.96
C PRO A 168 -5.69 -7.82 -13.34
N ILE A 169 -6.69 -8.25 -14.10
CA ILE A 169 -8.06 -8.38 -13.61
C ILE A 169 -8.10 -9.63 -12.73
N GLU A 170 -8.40 -9.42 -11.45
CA GLU A 170 -8.60 -10.51 -10.50
C GLU A 170 -10.06 -10.97 -10.54
N ILE A 171 -10.29 -12.27 -10.72
CA ILE A 171 -11.60 -12.89 -10.81
C ILE A 171 -11.72 -13.91 -9.68
N ILE A 172 -12.80 -13.80 -8.90
CA ILE A 172 -13.11 -14.78 -7.85
C ILE A 172 -13.70 -16.01 -8.51
N VAL A 173 -13.11 -17.17 -8.26
CA VAL A 173 -13.60 -18.46 -8.78
C VAL A 173 -15.00 -18.74 -8.24
N PRO A 174 -16.00 -18.94 -9.11
CA PRO A 174 -17.37 -19.21 -8.67
C PRO A 174 -17.50 -20.62 -8.08
N ASP A 175 -18.52 -20.82 -7.25
CA ASP A 175 -18.92 -22.17 -6.84
C ASP A 175 -19.72 -22.84 -7.96
N LEU A 176 -19.13 -23.90 -8.50
CA LEU A 176 -19.69 -24.67 -9.63
C LEU A 176 -20.10 -26.08 -9.22
N ILE A 177 -19.78 -26.52 -7.99
CA ILE A 177 -20.13 -27.86 -7.55
C ILE A 177 -21.65 -28.07 -7.60
N GLY A 178 -22.10 -29.19 -8.19
CA GLY A 178 -23.51 -29.50 -8.40
C GLY A 178 -24.17 -28.82 -9.59
N LYS A 179 -23.48 -27.92 -10.32
CA LYS A 179 -24.00 -27.30 -11.54
C LYS A 179 -23.83 -28.22 -12.75
N GLN A 180 -24.63 -27.97 -13.77
CA GLN A 180 -24.50 -28.65 -15.05
C GLN A 180 -23.28 -28.11 -15.84
N LYS A 181 -22.67 -28.97 -16.65
CA LYS A 181 -21.53 -28.64 -17.51
C LYS A 181 -21.73 -27.38 -18.35
N ASN A 182 -22.94 -27.21 -18.91
CA ASN A 182 -23.30 -26.08 -19.77
C ASN A 182 -23.47 -24.75 -18.99
N GLU A 183 -23.60 -24.81 -17.66
CA GLU A 183 -23.68 -23.64 -16.77
C GLU A 183 -22.30 -23.13 -16.33
N CYS A 184 -21.23 -23.90 -16.56
CA CYS A 184 -19.84 -23.52 -16.21
C CYS A 184 -19.34 -22.47 -17.19
N LYS A 185 -19.78 -21.21 -16.99
CA LYS A 185 -19.40 -20.04 -17.80
C LYS A 185 -19.16 -18.85 -16.91
N MET A 186 -18.04 -18.16 -17.15
CA MET A 186 -17.73 -16.89 -16.51
C MET A 186 -16.79 -16.10 -17.43
N GLU A 187 -17.10 -14.84 -17.66
CA GLU A 187 -16.25 -13.96 -18.44
C GLU A 187 -14.87 -13.82 -17.77
N GLY A 188 -13.82 -13.92 -18.57
CA GLY A 188 -12.43 -13.84 -18.07
C GLY A 188 -11.85 -15.13 -17.48
N LEU A 189 -12.61 -16.23 -17.37
CA LEU A 189 -12.08 -17.54 -16.98
C LEU A 189 -12.25 -18.56 -18.12
N THR A 190 -11.34 -19.53 -18.14
CA THR A 190 -11.40 -20.69 -19.02
C THR A 190 -11.69 -21.96 -18.21
N PHE A 191 -12.51 -22.86 -18.75
CA PHE A 191 -12.90 -24.08 -18.06
C PHE A 191 -12.39 -25.31 -18.82
N GLU A 192 -11.68 -26.18 -18.12
CA GLU A 192 -11.20 -27.45 -18.65
C GLU A 192 -11.91 -28.59 -17.93
N PHE A 193 -12.60 -29.44 -18.70
CA PHE A 193 -13.40 -30.52 -18.15
C PHE A 193 -12.59 -31.82 -18.15
N VAL A 194 -12.65 -32.51 -17.02
CA VAL A 194 -12.01 -33.82 -16.78
C VAL A 194 -13.12 -34.83 -16.50
N ASN A 195 -12.96 -36.02 -17.03
CA ASN A 195 -13.92 -37.12 -17.03
C ASN A 195 -15.18 -36.88 -17.90
N GLU A 196 -15.93 -37.92 -18.11
CA GLU A 196 -17.23 -37.88 -18.77
C GLU A 196 -18.33 -37.75 -17.74
N GLY A 197 -19.29 -36.83 -17.96
CA GLY A 197 -20.39 -36.55 -17.04
C GLY A 197 -21.06 -35.24 -17.37
N GLU A 198 -22.17 -34.98 -16.70
CA GLU A 198 -22.96 -33.75 -16.91
C GLU A 198 -22.97 -32.82 -15.70
N VAL A 199 -22.62 -33.35 -14.52
CA VAL A 199 -22.68 -32.61 -13.26
C VAL A 199 -21.26 -32.39 -12.71
N VAL A 200 -20.97 -31.20 -12.20
CA VAL A 200 -19.69 -30.87 -11.56
C VAL A 200 -19.64 -31.52 -10.17
N ILE A 201 -18.66 -32.39 -9.97
CA ILE A 201 -18.43 -33.06 -8.68
C ILE A 201 -17.23 -32.51 -7.93
N ASP A 202 -16.29 -31.86 -8.65
CA ASP A 202 -15.14 -31.14 -8.03
C ASP A 202 -14.61 -30.05 -8.95
N GLN A 203 -13.93 -29.05 -8.39
CA GLN A 203 -13.28 -27.96 -9.11
C GLN A 203 -11.94 -27.57 -8.48
N LEU A 204 -11.01 -27.11 -9.33
CA LEU A 204 -9.72 -26.57 -8.89
C LEU A 204 -9.35 -25.37 -9.79
N PRO A 205 -9.08 -24.15 -9.25
CA PRO A 205 -9.12 -23.78 -7.83
C PRO A 205 -10.50 -23.87 -7.19
N LYS A 206 -10.54 -23.85 -5.85
CA LYS A 206 -11.81 -23.91 -5.11
C LYS A 206 -12.59 -22.60 -5.23
N ALA A 207 -13.89 -22.69 -4.99
CA ALA A 207 -14.77 -21.52 -4.93
C ALA A 207 -14.22 -20.48 -3.92
N GLY A 208 -14.22 -19.20 -4.32
CA GLY A 208 -13.72 -18.09 -3.52
C GLY A 208 -12.22 -17.82 -3.66
N GLU A 209 -11.43 -18.71 -4.29
CA GLU A 209 -10.04 -18.41 -4.65
C GLU A 209 -9.97 -17.37 -5.78
N VAL A 210 -8.84 -16.67 -5.88
CA VAL A 210 -8.63 -15.60 -6.86
C VAL A 210 -7.76 -16.10 -8.00
N LEU A 211 -8.23 -15.93 -9.24
CA LEU A 211 -7.44 -16.11 -10.45
C LEU A 211 -7.29 -14.77 -11.19
N LEU A 212 -6.29 -14.67 -12.02
CA LEU A 212 -6.18 -13.58 -13.00
C LEU A 212 -7.05 -13.87 -14.24
N GLU A 213 -7.46 -12.82 -14.94
CA GLU A 213 -8.16 -12.95 -16.22
C GLU A 213 -7.39 -13.86 -17.18
N GLY A 214 -8.12 -14.76 -17.84
CA GLY A 214 -7.55 -15.85 -18.64
C GLY A 214 -7.17 -17.08 -17.82
N GLY A 215 -7.31 -17.03 -16.49
CA GLY A 215 -7.06 -18.15 -15.59
C GLY A 215 -7.90 -19.37 -15.92
N LYS A 216 -7.38 -20.56 -15.61
CA LYS A 216 -8.01 -21.85 -15.93
C LYS A 216 -8.59 -22.47 -14.67
N VAL A 217 -9.84 -22.89 -14.76
CA VAL A 217 -10.53 -23.69 -13.74
C VAL A 217 -10.72 -25.11 -14.29
N MET A 218 -10.14 -26.08 -13.61
CA MET A 218 -10.32 -27.51 -13.93
C MET A 218 -11.60 -28.00 -13.26
N ILE A 219 -12.47 -28.61 -14.03
CA ILE A 219 -13.78 -29.10 -13.60
C ILE A 219 -13.81 -30.62 -13.75
N THR A 220 -14.06 -31.33 -12.66
CA THR A 220 -14.29 -32.78 -12.67
C THR A 220 -15.78 -33.06 -12.79
N LEU A 221 -16.17 -33.82 -13.81
CA LEU A 221 -17.54 -34.21 -14.07
C LEU A 221 -17.84 -35.63 -13.55
N GLY A 222 -19.08 -35.86 -13.12
CA GLY A 222 -19.59 -37.17 -12.69
C GLY A 222 -21.06 -37.37 -13.07
#